data_6e3e57d20be58a4f6a451a3246ac24c5
#
_entry.id   6e3e57d20be58a4f6a451a3246ac24c5
#
_cell.length_a   1.000
_cell.length_b   1.000
_cell.length_c   1.000
_cell.angle_alpha   90.00
_cell.angle_beta   90.00
_cell.angle_gamma   90.00
#
_symmetry.space_group_name_H-M   'P 1'
#
loop_
_entity.id
_entity.type
_entity.pdbx_description
1 polymer ?
#
loop_
_entity_poly.entity_id
_entity_poly.type
_entity_poly.pdbx_seq_one_letter_code
_entity_poly.pdbx_strand_id
1 'polypeptide(L)'
;MSSILEDFRKLPDFSGFQAFARALWDNEAAVMIGSGFSRACSRESDAPSPPLWGDVARKMEAALGYMHNQGPDALRLAQEYEAQHGRDGLDRLIREMVPDDRWEPSLLHEQLVELPWQDILTTNWDTLLERTSPRTPDRIYGKMQTVQDIASVRAPRIIKLHGSLPSHSPFIFTEDDFRTYPKQFAP
;
A
#
# COMPACT_ATOMS: atom_id res chain seq x y z
N MET A 1 23.62 25.86 -3.84
CA MET A 1 23.05 24.76 -4.69
C MET A 1 24.08 23.94 -5.45
N SER A 2 25.27 24.45 -5.74
CA SER A 2 26.31 23.73 -6.49
C SER A 2 26.90 22.49 -5.77
N SER A 3 27.06 22.50 -4.45
CA SER A 3 27.76 21.41 -3.73
C SER A 3 26.98 20.09 -3.65
N ILE A 4 25.66 20.12 -3.47
CA ILE A 4 24.82 18.90 -3.34
C ILE A 4 24.84 18.08 -4.63
N LEU A 5 24.72 18.74 -5.79
CA LEU A 5 24.79 18.09 -7.10
C LEU A 5 26.16 17.48 -7.39
N GLU A 6 27.24 18.13 -6.95
CA GLU A 6 28.61 17.61 -7.06
C GLU A 6 28.84 16.40 -6.18
N ASP A 7 28.25 16.37 -5.00
CA ASP A 7 28.34 15.22 -4.09
C ASP A 7 27.53 14.02 -4.62
N PHE A 8 26.34 14.26 -5.21
CA PHE A 8 25.59 13.21 -5.90
C PHE A 8 26.35 12.58 -7.06
N ARG A 9 27.10 13.39 -7.85
CA ARG A 9 27.90 12.90 -8.99
C ARG A 9 29.04 11.97 -8.56
N LYS A 10 29.48 12.02 -7.32
CA LYS A 10 30.54 11.17 -6.76
C LYS A 10 30.01 9.81 -6.26
N LEU A 11 28.71 9.62 -6.18
CA LEU A 11 28.14 8.35 -5.75
C LEU A 11 28.44 7.25 -6.78
N PRO A 12 28.79 6.04 -6.33
CA PRO A 12 29.11 4.93 -7.24
C PRO A 12 27.96 4.56 -8.18
N ASP A 13 26.72 4.79 -7.76
CA ASP A 13 25.49 4.47 -8.51
C ASP A 13 24.90 5.68 -9.24
N PHE A 14 25.68 6.75 -9.45
CA PHE A 14 25.19 7.98 -10.08
C PHE A 14 24.56 7.76 -11.46
N SER A 15 25.08 6.84 -12.27
CA SER A 15 24.50 6.48 -13.56
C SER A 15 23.11 5.87 -13.44
N GLY A 16 22.89 5.01 -12.44
CA GLY A 16 21.58 4.44 -12.12
C GLY A 16 20.60 5.53 -11.67
N PHE A 17 21.06 6.45 -10.82
CA PHE A 17 20.27 7.60 -10.40
C PHE A 17 19.87 8.49 -11.59
N GLN A 18 20.78 8.76 -12.52
CA GLN A 18 20.47 9.52 -13.73
C GLN A 18 19.42 8.83 -14.61
N ALA A 19 19.56 7.51 -14.80
CA ALA A 19 18.59 6.73 -15.58
C ALA A 19 17.21 6.77 -14.93
N PHE A 20 17.15 6.59 -13.62
CA PHE A 20 15.90 6.70 -12.83
C PHE A 20 15.28 8.10 -12.94
N ALA A 21 16.08 9.17 -12.75
CA ALA A 21 15.59 10.54 -12.83
C ALA A 21 15.04 10.88 -14.22
N ARG A 22 15.66 10.33 -15.28
CA ARG A 22 15.16 10.48 -16.65
C ARG A 22 13.83 9.74 -16.84
N ALA A 23 13.76 8.46 -16.46
CA ALA A 23 12.52 7.68 -16.53
C ALA A 23 11.37 8.34 -15.75
N LEU A 24 11.68 8.91 -14.57
CA LEU A 24 10.70 9.68 -13.77
C LEU A 24 10.23 10.93 -14.53
N TRP A 25 11.17 11.70 -15.10
CA TRP A 25 10.85 12.91 -15.88
C TRP A 25 10.00 12.60 -17.10
N ASP A 26 10.26 11.47 -17.76
CA ASP A 26 9.54 11.02 -18.95
C ASP A 26 8.20 10.32 -18.61
N ASN A 27 7.80 10.26 -17.34
CA ASN A 27 6.61 9.55 -16.81
C ASN A 27 6.63 8.04 -17.12
N GLU A 28 7.80 7.43 -17.10
CA GLU A 28 8.00 5.99 -17.34
C GLU A 28 8.38 5.23 -16.07
N ALA A 29 8.54 5.93 -14.94
CA ALA A 29 8.88 5.33 -13.67
C ALA A 29 7.63 4.93 -12.88
N ALA A 30 7.73 3.81 -12.18
CA ALA A 30 6.75 3.37 -11.19
C ALA A 30 7.38 3.25 -9.80
N VAL A 31 6.57 3.38 -8.77
CA VAL A 31 6.99 3.21 -7.38
C VAL A 31 6.10 2.21 -6.66
N MET A 32 6.69 1.40 -5.77
CA MET A 32 5.97 0.49 -4.88
C MET A 32 5.99 1.03 -3.46
N ILE A 33 4.81 1.20 -2.88
CA ILE A 33 4.61 1.74 -1.53
C ILE A 33 4.01 0.67 -0.61
N GLY A 34 4.61 0.50 0.55
CA GLY A 34 4.14 -0.42 1.59
C GLY A 34 3.67 0.32 2.86
N SER A 35 3.15 -0.42 3.83
CA SER A 35 2.57 0.09 5.08
C SER A 35 3.53 0.93 5.93
N GLY A 36 4.84 0.75 5.77
CA GLY A 36 5.84 1.60 6.41
C GLY A 36 5.73 3.07 6.01
N PHE A 37 5.29 3.35 4.79
CA PHE A 37 5.10 4.72 4.31
C PHE A 37 3.90 5.40 4.97
N SER A 38 2.82 4.66 5.22
CA SER A 38 1.64 5.17 5.92
C SER A 38 1.97 5.67 7.33
N ARG A 39 3.04 5.17 7.97
CA ARG A 39 3.48 5.65 9.29
C ARG A 39 3.94 7.10 9.32
N ALA A 40 4.20 7.71 8.17
CA ALA A 40 4.50 9.13 8.07
C ALA A 40 3.25 10.02 8.17
N CYS A 41 2.05 9.47 8.23
CA CYS A 41 0.80 10.23 8.34
C CYS A 41 0.73 11.09 9.60
N SER A 42 -0.03 12.17 9.54
CA SER A 42 -0.49 12.89 10.72
C SER A 42 -1.67 12.13 11.34
N ARG A 43 -1.77 12.16 12.68
CA ARG A 43 -2.77 11.37 13.40
C ARG A 43 -3.39 12.18 14.52
N GLU A 44 -4.65 11.88 14.85
CA GLU A 44 -5.24 12.29 16.11
C GLU A 44 -4.41 11.74 17.28
N SER A 45 -4.41 12.46 18.41
CA SER A 45 -3.54 12.15 19.55
C SER A 45 -3.72 10.74 20.14
N ASP A 46 -4.91 10.18 20.01
CA ASP A 46 -5.30 8.85 20.50
C ASP A 46 -5.45 7.82 19.35
N ALA A 47 -5.24 8.21 18.10
CA ALA A 47 -5.29 7.30 16.97
C ALA A 47 -4.09 6.34 16.97
N PRO A 48 -4.30 5.05 16.69
CA PRO A 48 -3.20 4.10 16.59
C PRO A 48 -2.29 4.44 15.40
N SER A 49 -1.05 4.01 15.47
CA SER A 49 -0.13 4.09 14.33
C SER A 49 -0.55 3.12 13.22
N PRO A 50 -0.40 3.47 11.95
CA PRO A 50 -0.61 2.51 10.86
C PRO A 50 0.14 1.20 11.11
N PRO A 51 -0.57 0.05 11.04
CA PRO A 51 0.03 -1.24 11.36
C PRO A 51 1.00 -1.69 10.27
N LEU A 52 2.07 -2.34 10.68
CA LEU A 52 2.87 -3.19 9.80
C LEU A 52 2.29 -4.60 9.77
N TRP A 53 2.73 -5.41 8.80
CA TRP A 53 2.34 -6.82 8.71
C TRP A 53 2.53 -7.59 10.02
N GLY A 54 3.64 -7.35 10.72
CA GLY A 54 3.90 -7.96 12.02
C GLY A 54 2.93 -7.52 13.13
N ASP A 55 2.36 -6.31 13.03
CA ASP A 55 1.35 -5.84 14.00
C ASP A 55 0.03 -6.59 13.79
N VAL A 56 -0.36 -6.78 12.52
CA VAL A 56 -1.55 -7.55 12.16
C VAL A 56 -1.38 -9.03 12.52
N ALA A 57 -0.21 -9.62 12.24
CA ALA A 57 0.12 -10.99 12.60
C ALA A 57 -0.02 -11.21 14.11
N ARG A 58 0.58 -10.35 14.94
CA ARG A 58 0.47 -10.45 16.40
C ARG A 58 -0.98 -10.37 16.90
N LYS A 59 -1.81 -9.56 16.26
CA LYS A 59 -3.23 -9.47 16.62
C LYS A 59 -3.97 -10.77 16.35
N MET A 60 -3.66 -11.42 15.21
CA MET A 60 -4.21 -12.73 14.86
C MET A 60 -3.67 -13.83 15.75
N GLU A 61 -2.35 -13.87 16.05
CA GLU A 61 -1.75 -14.81 17.00
C GLU A 61 -2.49 -14.78 18.34
N ALA A 62 -2.69 -13.59 18.89
CA ALA A 62 -3.39 -13.43 20.16
C ALA A 62 -4.85 -13.93 20.11
N ALA A 63 -5.55 -13.66 19.00
CA ALA A 63 -6.94 -14.08 18.83
C ALA A 63 -7.08 -15.61 18.64
N LEU A 64 -6.07 -16.24 18.00
CA LEU A 64 -6.02 -17.69 17.79
C LEU A 64 -5.44 -18.47 18.98
N GLY A 65 -5.00 -17.76 20.04
CA GLY A 65 -4.43 -18.37 21.23
C GLY A 65 -2.97 -18.85 21.10
N TYR A 66 -2.27 -18.40 20.06
CA TYR A 66 -0.83 -18.64 19.95
C TYR A 66 -0.03 -17.85 20.99
N MET A 67 1.06 -18.41 21.45
CA MET A 67 2.05 -17.64 22.22
C MET A 67 2.81 -16.72 21.27
N HIS A 68 3.22 -15.57 21.75
CA HIS A 68 3.92 -14.57 20.95
C HIS A 68 5.13 -15.16 20.18
N ASN A 69 5.18 -14.89 18.87
CA ASN A 69 6.18 -15.41 17.92
C ASN A 69 6.23 -16.96 17.81
N GLN A 70 5.17 -17.67 18.14
CA GLN A 70 5.05 -19.13 17.97
C GLN A 70 4.04 -19.53 16.89
N GLY A 71 3.30 -18.56 16.36
CA GLY A 71 2.41 -18.78 15.22
C GLY A 71 3.17 -18.93 13.90
N PRO A 72 2.51 -19.43 12.86
CA PRO A 72 3.02 -19.46 11.51
C PRO A 72 3.22 -18.04 10.94
N ASP A 73 3.66 -17.92 9.69
CA ASP A 73 3.77 -16.62 9.03
C ASP A 73 2.39 -15.91 8.88
N ALA A 74 2.43 -14.62 8.56
CA ALA A 74 1.25 -13.77 8.55
C ALA A 74 0.14 -14.23 7.59
N LEU A 75 0.50 -14.82 6.44
CA LEU A 75 -0.50 -15.27 5.46
C LEU A 75 -1.24 -16.51 5.97
N ARG A 76 -0.50 -17.42 6.58
CA ARG A 76 -1.08 -18.60 7.19
C ARG A 76 -1.89 -18.28 8.43
N LEU A 77 -1.44 -17.36 9.28
CA LEU A 77 -2.24 -16.84 10.39
C LEU A 77 -3.57 -16.25 9.90
N ALA A 78 -3.55 -15.50 8.80
CA ALA A 78 -4.76 -14.96 8.20
C ALA A 78 -5.70 -16.07 7.70
N GLN A 79 -5.14 -17.13 7.10
CA GLN A 79 -5.90 -18.29 6.65
C GLN A 79 -6.56 -19.03 7.82
N GLU A 80 -5.84 -19.23 8.91
CA GLU A 80 -6.35 -19.88 10.12
C GLU A 80 -7.40 -19.00 10.83
N TYR A 81 -7.16 -17.69 10.88
CA TYR A 81 -8.10 -16.72 11.41
C TYR A 81 -9.41 -16.71 10.60
N GLU A 82 -9.32 -16.69 9.28
CA GLU A 82 -10.49 -16.80 8.40
C GLU A 82 -11.25 -18.11 8.59
N ALA A 83 -10.55 -19.22 8.70
CA ALA A 83 -11.16 -20.53 8.95
C ALA A 83 -11.96 -20.57 10.27
N GLN A 84 -11.51 -19.85 11.30
CA GLN A 84 -12.17 -19.82 12.60
C GLN A 84 -13.26 -18.73 12.70
N HIS A 85 -13.05 -17.56 12.11
CA HIS A 85 -13.90 -16.38 12.28
C HIS A 85 -14.70 -15.99 11.03
N GLY A 86 -14.48 -16.70 9.91
CA GLY A 86 -15.03 -16.39 8.60
C GLY A 86 -14.38 -15.17 7.94
N ARG A 87 -14.66 -15.00 6.65
CA ARG A 87 -14.14 -13.87 5.87
C ARG A 87 -14.53 -12.50 6.45
N ASP A 88 -15.79 -12.36 6.84
CA ASP A 88 -16.28 -11.12 7.46
C ASP A 88 -15.55 -10.79 8.78
N GLY A 89 -15.13 -11.82 9.52
CA GLY A 89 -14.33 -11.66 10.73
C GLY A 89 -12.94 -11.12 10.43
N LEU A 90 -12.27 -11.64 9.41
CA LEU A 90 -10.96 -11.17 8.95
C LEU A 90 -11.06 -9.73 8.41
N ASP A 91 -12.02 -9.44 7.55
CA ASP A 91 -12.22 -8.11 7.00
C ASP A 91 -12.53 -7.06 8.09
N ARG A 92 -13.26 -7.46 9.13
CA ARG A 92 -13.52 -6.61 10.31
C ARG A 92 -12.26 -6.33 11.09
N LEU A 93 -11.42 -7.34 11.32
CA LEU A 93 -10.11 -7.17 11.99
C LEU A 93 -9.25 -6.13 11.26
N ILE A 94 -9.17 -6.22 9.93
CA ILE A 94 -8.41 -5.27 9.12
C ILE A 94 -8.96 -3.85 9.28
N ARG A 95 -10.28 -3.67 9.21
CA ARG A 95 -10.92 -2.36 9.38
C ARG A 95 -10.70 -1.76 10.77
N GLU A 96 -10.72 -2.60 11.81
CA GLU A 96 -10.44 -2.15 13.18
C GLU A 96 -8.99 -1.72 13.38
N MET A 97 -8.06 -2.39 12.68
CA MET A 97 -6.64 -2.07 12.76
C MET A 97 -6.22 -0.87 11.90
N VAL A 98 -7.03 -0.51 10.90
CA VAL A 98 -6.78 0.56 9.95
C VAL A 98 -7.92 1.59 10.03
N PRO A 99 -8.00 2.39 11.10
CA PRO A 99 -8.97 3.49 11.21
C PRO A 99 -8.55 4.65 10.31
N ASP A 100 -8.74 4.45 9.00
CA ASP A 100 -8.26 5.32 7.93
C ASP A 100 -8.75 6.77 8.04
N ASP A 101 -9.96 6.96 8.55
CA ASP A 101 -10.61 8.26 8.78
C ASP A 101 -9.97 9.10 9.91
N ARG A 102 -9.13 8.48 10.75
CA ARG A 102 -8.39 9.12 11.85
C ARG A 102 -6.95 9.48 11.49
N TRP A 103 -6.56 9.25 10.26
CA TRP A 103 -5.23 9.54 9.72
C TRP A 103 -5.33 10.58 8.60
N GLU A 104 -4.38 11.51 8.57
CA GLU A 104 -4.29 12.52 7.53
C GLU A 104 -2.96 12.39 6.77
N PRO A 105 -2.97 12.58 5.44
CA PRO A 105 -1.74 12.64 4.67
C PRO A 105 -0.77 13.66 5.25
N SER A 106 0.52 13.34 5.22
CA SER A 106 1.59 14.28 5.59
C SER A 106 2.22 14.88 4.33
N LEU A 107 3.09 15.86 4.54
CA LEU A 107 3.90 16.44 3.47
C LEU A 107 4.66 15.38 2.65
N LEU A 108 5.07 14.27 3.27
CA LEU A 108 5.77 13.20 2.55
C LEU A 108 4.86 12.49 1.53
N HIS A 109 3.59 12.31 1.88
CA HIS A 109 2.59 11.77 0.95
C HIS A 109 2.35 12.74 -0.22
N GLU A 110 2.23 14.04 0.07
CA GLU A 110 2.08 15.08 -0.94
C GLU A 110 3.26 15.10 -1.92
N GLN A 111 4.49 15.13 -1.40
CA GLN A 111 5.70 15.11 -2.20
C GLN A 111 5.81 13.87 -3.09
N LEU A 112 5.40 12.70 -2.58
CA LEU A 112 5.40 11.48 -3.37
C LEU A 112 4.45 11.59 -4.56
N VAL A 113 3.21 12.02 -4.32
CA VAL A 113 2.16 12.08 -5.36
C VAL A 113 2.41 13.20 -6.37
N GLU A 114 3.16 14.25 -5.99
CA GLU A 114 3.55 15.34 -6.89
C GLU A 114 4.64 14.95 -7.90
N LEU A 115 5.39 13.88 -7.64
CA LEU A 115 6.37 13.39 -8.60
C LEU A 115 5.69 12.78 -9.83
N PRO A 116 6.29 12.89 -11.03
CA PRO A 116 5.69 12.45 -12.28
C PRO A 116 5.80 10.94 -12.48
N TRP A 117 5.22 10.16 -11.57
CA TRP A 117 5.11 8.71 -11.71
C TRP A 117 4.14 8.33 -12.83
N GLN A 118 4.42 7.25 -13.53
CA GLN A 118 3.42 6.56 -14.34
C GLN A 118 2.43 5.82 -13.45
N ASP A 119 2.96 5.02 -12.53
CA ASP A 119 2.17 4.22 -11.60
C ASP A 119 2.70 4.31 -10.17
N ILE A 120 1.79 4.39 -9.22
CA ILE A 120 2.05 4.22 -7.79
C ILE A 120 1.34 2.93 -7.37
N LEU A 121 2.10 1.85 -7.20
CA LEU A 121 1.57 0.58 -6.74
C LEU A 121 1.61 0.54 -5.21
N THR A 122 0.57 0.01 -4.60
CA THR A 122 0.56 -0.15 -3.14
C THR A 122 -0.17 -1.39 -2.68
N THR A 123 0.34 -1.99 -1.60
CA THR A 123 -0.34 -3.05 -0.86
C THR A 123 -1.15 -2.52 0.32
N ASN A 124 -1.11 -1.20 0.57
CA ASN A 124 -1.77 -0.58 1.71
C ASN A 124 -3.28 -0.51 1.51
N TRP A 125 -4.02 -0.75 2.57
CA TRP A 125 -5.47 -0.68 2.57
C TRP A 125 -6.01 0.73 2.82
N ASP A 126 -5.22 1.59 3.51
CA ASP A 126 -5.59 2.99 3.78
C ASP A 126 -5.73 3.83 2.50
N THR A 127 -6.34 4.99 2.61
CA THR A 127 -6.56 5.93 1.51
C THR A 127 -5.68 7.19 1.59
N LEU A 128 -4.56 7.12 2.32
CA LEU A 128 -3.68 8.26 2.52
C LEU A 128 -3.15 8.85 1.21
N LEU A 129 -2.72 7.99 0.27
CA LEU A 129 -2.26 8.45 -1.05
C LEU A 129 -3.39 9.10 -1.85
N GLU A 130 -4.57 8.52 -1.80
CA GLU A 130 -5.74 9.00 -2.52
C GLU A 130 -6.27 10.34 -2.00
N ARG A 131 -6.13 10.59 -0.70
CA ARG A 131 -6.58 11.84 -0.06
C ARG A 131 -5.56 12.97 -0.09
N THR A 132 -4.36 12.71 -0.65
CA THR A 132 -3.22 13.61 -0.57
C THR A 132 -3.43 14.94 -1.30
N SER A 133 -4.20 14.98 -2.37
CA SER A 133 -4.38 16.23 -3.12
C SER A 133 -5.70 16.28 -3.88
N PRO A 134 -6.44 17.39 -3.77
CA PRO A 134 -7.57 17.67 -4.64
C PRO A 134 -7.15 17.96 -6.10
N ARG A 135 -5.84 18.16 -6.36
CA ARG A 135 -5.29 18.47 -7.67
C ARG A 135 -4.90 17.26 -8.49
N THR A 136 -4.87 16.09 -7.89
CA THR A 136 -4.51 14.85 -8.61
C THR A 136 -5.74 14.33 -9.34
N PRO A 137 -5.78 14.42 -10.66
CA PRO A 137 -6.92 13.94 -11.41
C PRO A 137 -6.93 12.41 -11.48
N ASP A 138 -8.10 11.86 -11.67
CA ASP A 138 -8.43 10.49 -12.06
C ASP A 138 -7.55 9.38 -11.47
N ARG A 139 -8.03 8.81 -10.38
CA ARG A 139 -7.37 7.73 -9.66
C ARG A 139 -8.15 6.43 -9.80
N ILE A 140 -7.45 5.34 -10.00
CA ILE A 140 -8.06 4.03 -9.99
C ILE A 140 -8.06 3.47 -8.58
N TYR A 141 -9.23 3.07 -8.14
CA TYR A 141 -9.44 2.48 -6.83
C TYR A 141 -9.95 1.05 -6.96
N GLY A 142 -9.44 0.20 -6.07
CA GLY A 142 -9.98 -1.11 -5.88
C GLY A 142 -9.45 -2.16 -6.84
N LYS A 143 -10.03 -3.36 -6.77
CA LYS A 143 -9.68 -4.53 -7.58
C LYS A 143 -9.12 -4.11 -8.92
N MET A 144 -7.97 -4.64 -9.31
CA MET A 144 -7.51 -4.53 -10.68
C MET A 144 -8.69 -4.87 -11.59
N GLN A 145 -9.42 -3.84 -11.95
CA GLN A 145 -10.35 -3.92 -13.06
C GLN A 145 -9.47 -4.10 -14.30
N THR A 146 -9.99 -4.69 -15.32
CA THR A 146 -9.26 -5.18 -16.48
C THR A 146 -8.16 -4.22 -16.96
N VAL A 147 -7.11 -4.73 -17.57
CA VAL A 147 -6.01 -3.94 -18.19
C VAL A 147 -6.53 -2.79 -19.06
N GLN A 148 -7.73 -2.92 -19.61
CA GLN A 148 -8.41 -1.88 -20.40
C GLN A 148 -8.84 -0.68 -19.54
N ASP A 149 -9.29 -0.91 -18.31
CA ASP A 149 -9.67 0.19 -17.41
C ASP A 149 -8.44 0.97 -16.94
N ILE A 150 -7.31 0.28 -16.71
CA ILE A 150 -6.03 0.91 -16.35
C ILE A 150 -5.53 1.80 -17.48
N ALA A 151 -5.64 1.37 -18.74
CA ALA A 151 -5.19 2.12 -19.90
C ALA A 151 -5.99 3.42 -20.14
N SER A 152 -7.21 3.51 -19.63
CA SER A 152 -8.09 4.68 -19.81
C SER A 152 -7.81 5.81 -18.81
N VAL A 153 -7.04 5.55 -17.75
CA VAL A 153 -6.79 6.51 -16.66
C VAL A 153 -5.44 7.21 -16.83
N ARG A 154 -5.44 8.52 -16.63
CA ARG A 154 -4.22 9.34 -16.75
C ARG A 154 -3.26 9.10 -15.59
N ALA A 155 -1.96 9.15 -15.89
CA ALA A 155 -0.90 9.14 -14.88
C ALA A 155 -0.91 10.43 -14.01
N PRO A 156 -0.50 10.35 -12.73
CA PRO A 156 -0.14 9.12 -12.01
C PRO A 156 -1.35 8.26 -11.65
N ARG A 157 -1.22 6.96 -11.78
CA ARG A 157 -2.27 6.00 -11.39
C ARG A 157 -1.90 5.37 -10.04
N ILE A 158 -2.85 5.33 -9.11
CA ILE A 158 -2.67 4.61 -7.84
C ILE A 158 -3.31 3.22 -7.98
N ILE A 159 -2.50 2.18 -7.92
CA ILE A 159 -2.92 0.79 -8.11
C ILE A 159 -2.87 0.06 -6.77
N LYS A 160 -4.03 -0.27 -6.21
CA LYS A 160 -4.20 -0.95 -4.91
C LYS A 160 -4.21 -2.47 -5.13
N LEU A 161 -3.09 -3.12 -4.82
CA LEU A 161 -2.90 -4.56 -5.09
C LEU A 161 -3.67 -5.47 -4.13
N HIS A 162 -3.89 -5.04 -2.89
CA HIS A 162 -4.50 -5.86 -1.84
C HIS A 162 -5.91 -5.40 -1.42
N GLY A 163 -6.57 -4.64 -2.27
CA GLY A 163 -7.85 -4.01 -1.93
C GLY A 163 -7.69 -2.66 -1.26
N SER A 164 -8.79 -2.01 -0.91
CA SER A 164 -8.82 -0.64 -0.40
C SER A 164 -9.98 -0.42 0.58
N LEU A 165 -9.77 0.41 1.58
CA LEU A 165 -10.84 1.00 2.37
C LEU A 165 -11.47 2.16 1.56
N PRO A 166 -12.76 2.46 1.73
CA PRO A 166 -13.78 1.71 2.48
C PRO A 166 -14.45 0.60 1.66
N SER A 167 -13.78 0.02 0.69
CA SER A 167 -14.32 -1.01 -0.20
C SER A 167 -15.03 -2.14 0.56
N HIS A 168 -16.12 -2.66 -0.01
CA HIS A 168 -16.79 -3.86 0.46
C HIS A 168 -16.19 -5.14 -0.15
N SER A 169 -15.22 -5.02 -1.04
CA SER A 169 -14.53 -6.16 -1.64
C SER A 169 -13.58 -6.79 -0.62
N PRO A 170 -13.44 -8.15 -0.61
CA PRO A 170 -12.51 -8.81 0.29
C PRO A 170 -11.08 -8.29 0.08
N PHE A 171 -10.34 -8.12 1.19
CA PHE A 171 -8.93 -7.78 1.13
C PHE A 171 -8.09 -9.01 0.70
N ILE A 172 -7.00 -8.80 -0.01
CA ILE A 172 -6.06 -9.87 -0.35
C ILE A 172 -5.10 -10.03 0.82
N PHE A 173 -5.22 -11.13 1.56
CA PHE A 173 -4.48 -11.30 2.80
C PHE A 173 -4.13 -12.74 3.18
N THR A 174 -4.93 -13.75 2.78
CA THR A 174 -4.70 -15.15 3.13
C THR A 174 -3.80 -15.86 2.12
N GLU A 175 -3.25 -17.04 2.47
CA GLU A 175 -2.54 -17.89 1.51
C GLU A 175 -3.41 -18.21 0.28
N ASP A 176 -4.70 -18.48 0.49
CA ASP A 176 -5.63 -18.77 -0.59
C ASP A 176 -5.89 -17.57 -1.48
N ASP A 177 -5.98 -16.35 -0.90
CA ASP A 177 -6.08 -15.12 -1.70
C ASP A 177 -4.87 -15.01 -2.64
N PHE A 178 -3.66 -15.14 -2.13
CA PHE A 178 -2.44 -15.06 -2.94
C PHE A 178 -2.31 -16.17 -3.98
N ARG A 179 -2.74 -17.38 -3.66
CA ARG A 179 -2.73 -18.51 -4.59
C ARG A 179 -3.72 -18.35 -5.73
N THR A 180 -4.86 -17.71 -5.47
CA THR A 180 -5.92 -17.49 -6.47
C THR A 180 -5.78 -16.17 -7.20
N TYR A 181 -5.03 -15.22 -6.65
CA TYR A 181 -4.81 -13.88 -7.19
C TYR A 181 -4.40 -13.87 -8.68
N PRO A 182 -3.41 -14.66 -9.14
CA PRO A 182 -3.04 -14.66 -10.56
C PRO A 182 -4.17 -15.12 -11.49
N LYS A 183 -5.07 -16.00 -11.01
CA LYS A 183 -6.20 -16.48 -11.79
C LYS A 183 -7.34 -15.47 -11.88
N GLN A 184 -7.49 -14.64 -10.85
CA GLN A 184 -8.51 -13.60 -10.79
C GLN A 184 -8.13 -12.35 -11.61
N PHE A 185 -6.83 -12.14 -11.81
CA PHE A 185 -6.26 -10.95 -12.45
C PHE A 185 -5.38 -11.27 -13.66
N ALA A 186 -5.38 -12.53 -14.14
CA ALA A 186 -4.75 -12.87 -15.40
C ALA A 186 -5.50 -12.16 -16.55
N PRO A 187 -4.77 -11.54 -17.50
CA PRO A 187 -5.37 -10.89 -18.66
C PRO A 187 -6.09 -11.87 -19.58
#